data_09ec13403a76aa3e6d012bf003ce2396
#
_entry.id   09ec13403a76aa3e6d012bf003ce2396
#
_cell.length_a   1.000
_cell.length_b   1.000
_cell.length_c   1.000
_cell.angle_alpha   90.00
_cell.angle_beta   90.00
_cell.angle_gamma   90.00
#
_symmetry.space_group_name_H-M   'P 1'
#
loop_
_entity.id
_entity.type
_entity.pdbx_description
1 polymer ?
#
loop_
_entity_poly.entity_id
_entity_poly.type
_entity_poly.pdbx_seq_one_letter_code
_entity_poly.pdbx_strand_id
1 'polypeptide(L)'
;MKNILGKLGLVMLSAIVLSACSSKQSLQEYYVNNEGNPNFLSVDLPVSLLNMEKAKLTEDQREALGSLKKLNVLAFKITADNLAEFQKEKSNVNAILKNSQFTELMKMNTSFGKASVRYLGDDDAIDEVLIYGDSDDKGFMLVRVLGKNMNPFKLIEFIKAMEKSDYKGEGLGEIGKFIKS
;
A
#
# COMPACT_ATOMS: atom_id res chain seq x y z
N MET A 1 3.66 -46.08 -37.71
CA MET A 1 4.04 -44.66 -37.80
C MET A 1 2.89 -43.70 -37.46
N LYS A 2 1.63 -43.95 -37.83
CA LYS A 2 0.50 -43.05 -37.49
C LYS A 2 0.28 -42.79 -35.99
N ASN A 3 0.56 -43.74 -35.10
CA ASN A 3 0.31 -43.61 -33.65
C ASN A 3 1.40 -42.80 -32.90
N ILE A 4 2.57 -42.62 -33.51
CA ILE A 4 3.68 -41.89 -32.92
C ILE A 4 3.48 -40.36 -33.10
N LEU A 5 3.00 -39.96 -34.30
CA LEU A 5 2.71 -38.54 -34.58
C LEU A 5 1.59 -38.00 -33.69
N GLY A 6 0.52 -38.81 -33.43
CA GLY A 6 -0.56 -38.40 -32.54
C GLY A 6 -0.15 -38.27 -31.07
N LYS A 7 0.75 -39.12 -30.60
CA LYS A 7 1.30 -39.01 -29.23
C LYS A 7 2.27 -37.84 -29.06
N LEU A 8 3.06 -37.52 -30.11
CA LEU A 8 3.96 -36.37 -30.11
C LEU A 8 3.18 -35.03 -30.10
N GLY A 9 2.08 -34.97 -30.88
CA GLY A 9 1.19 -33.80 -30.91
C GLY A 9 0.48 -33.54 -29.54
N LEU A 10 0.07 -34.62 -28.84
CA LEU A 10 -0.58 -34.51 -27.55
C LEU A 10 0.40 -34.04 -26.46
N VAL A 11 1.66 -34.47 -26.49
CA VAL A 11 2.69 -34.02 -25.52
C VAL A 11 3.09 -32.58 -25.78
N MET A 12 3.16 -32.12 -27.01
CA MET A 12 3.46 -30.70 -27.33
C MET A 12 2.30 -29.77 -26.89
N LEU A 13 1.04 -30.18 -27.04
CA LEU A 13 -0.11 -29.39 -26.64
C LEU A 13 -0.19 -29.28 -25.12
N SER A 14 0.22 -30.31 -24.37
CA SER A 14 0.25 -30.31 -22.89
C SER A 14 1.33 -29.38 -22.33
N ALA A 15 2.45 -29.17 -23.02
CA ALA A 15 3.54 -28.28 -22.58
C ALA A 15 3.18 -26.79 -22.67
N ILE A 16 2.28 -26.39 -23.57
CA ILE A 16 1.87 -25.00 -23.78
C ILE A 16 0.95 -24.50 -22.66
N VAL A 17 0.19 -25.38 -22.02
CA VAL A 17 -0.77 -25.00 -20.95
C VAL A 17 -0.07 -24.65 -19.63
N LEU A 18 1.17 -25.11 -19.42
CA LEU A 18 1.92 -24.86 -18.18
C LEU A 18 2.63 -23.49 -18.15
N SER A 19 2.66 -22.75 -19.26
CA SER A 19 3.37 -21.45 -19.36
C SER A 19 2.47 -20.24 -19.06
N ALA A 20 1.19 -20.41 -18.74
CA ALA A 20 0.21 -19.32 -18.70
C ALA A 20 0.00 -18.65 -17.32
N CYS A 21 0.76 -19.02 -16.29
CA CYS A 21 0.63 -18.44 -14.95
C CYS A 21 1.85 -17.62 -14.53
N SER A 22 2.18 -16.56 -15.28
CA SER A 22 2.90 -15.45 -14.65
C SER A 22 1.86 -14.45 -14.10
N SER A 23 1.20 -14.78 -13.01
CA SER A 23 0.39 -13.81 -12.29
C SER A 23 1.35 -12.74 -11.76
N LYS A 24 1.15 -11.50 -12.22
CA LYS A 24 1.89 -10.37 -11.66
C LYS A 24 1.59 -10.32 -10.16
N GLN A 25 2.62 -10.13 -9.36
CA GLN A 25 2.50 -10.04 -7.91
C GLN A 25 1.42 -9.02 -7.52
N SER A 26 0.46 -9.44 -6.71
CA SER A 26 -0.56 -8.54 -6.16
C SER A 26 0.00 -7.73 -4.99
N LEU A 27 -0.68 -6.63 -4.64
CA LEU A 27 -0.31 -5.84 -3.46
C LEU A 27 -0.38 -6.69 -2.18
N GLN A 28 -1.39 -7.54 -2.06
CA GLN A 28 -1.55 -8.44 -0.91
C GLN A 28 -0.36 -9.41 -0.77
N GLU A 29 0.04 -10.04 -1.86
CA GLU A 29 1.22 -10.93 -1.87
C GLU A 29 2.50 -10.16 -1.53
N TYR A 30 2.62 -8.90 -1.99
CA TYR A 30 3.77 -8.06 -1.67
C TYR A 30 3.89 -7.79 -0.16
N TYR A 31 2.76 -7.49 0.51
CA TYR A 31 2.73 -7.32 1.97
C TYR A 31 3.15 -8.61 2.69
N VAL A 32 2.55 -9.74 2.32
CA VAL A 32 2.84 -11.04 2.96
C VAL A 32 4.30 -11.46 2.75
N ASN A 33 4.84 -11.28 1.54
CA ASN A 33 6.21 -11.69 1.22
C ASN A 33 7.27 -10.84 1.93
N ASN A 34 6.94 -9.63 2.34
CA ASN A 34 7.85 -8.72 3.03
C ASN A 34 7.57 -8.62 4.54
N GLU A 35 6.56 -9.33 5.05
CA GLU A 35 6.36 -9.51 6.48
C GLU A 35 7.54 -10.29 7.07
N GLY A 36 8.23 -9.70 8.04
CA GLY A 36 9.43 -10.31 8.65
C GLY A 36 10.75 -10.08 7.90
N ASN A 37 10.76 -9.40 6.76
CA ASN A 37 12.00 -8.96 6.11
C ASN A 37 12.66 -7.85 6.95
N PRO A 38 13.93 -7.99 7.38
CA PRO A 38 14.59 -7.04 8.28
C PRO A 38 14.77 -5.63 7.70
N ASN A 39 14.71 -5.47 6.37
CA ASN A 39 14.76 -4.17 5.70
C ASN A 39 13.40 -3.46 5.68
N PHE A 40 12.33 -4.14 6.11
CA PHE A 40 10.98 -3.58 6.18
C PHE A 40 10.50 -3.43 7.62
N LEU A 41 9.83 -2.33 7.87
CA LEU A 41 8.94 -2.16 9.01
C LEU A 41 7.53 -2.58 8.55
N SER A 42 6.97 -3.62 9.17
CA SER A 42 5.59 -4.06 8.94
C SER A 42 4.77 -3.87 10.21
N VAL A 43 3.67 -3.13 10.13
CA VAL A 43 2.80 -2.84 11.27
C VAL A 43 1.33 -2.94 10.85
N ASP A 44 0.58 -3.69 11.61
CA ASP A 44 -0.87 -3.83 11.48
C ASP A 44 -1.56 -3.19 12.68
N LEU A 45 -2.35 -2.13 12.44
CA LEU A 45 -2.99 -1.34 13.48
C LEU A 45 -4.51 -1.25 13.30
N PRO A 46 -5.32 -1.67 14.28
CA PRO A 46 -6.72 -1.22 14.36
C PRO A 46 -6.77 0.30 14.50
N VAL A 47 -7.70 0.96 13.78
CA VAL A 47 -7.82 2.44 13.82
C VAL A 47 -8.11 2.95 15.23
N SER A 48 -8.78 2.17 16.07
CA SER A 48 -9.03 2.50 17.48
C SER A 48 -7.75 2.77 18.29
N LEU A 49 -6.61 2.22 17.88
CA LEU A 49 -5.31 2.45 18.54
C LEU A 49 -4.63 3.77 18.13
N LEU A 50 -5.16 4.48 17.15
CA LEU A 50 -4.63 5.79 16.77
C LEU A 50 -4.86 6.89 17.82
N ASN A 51 -5.74 6.66 18.79
CA ASN A 51 -6.06 7.60 19.88
C ASN A 51 -6.30 9.03 19.38
N MET A 52 -7.22 9.17 18.42
CA MET A 52 -7.53 10.45 17.77
C MET A 52 -8.45 11.36 18.58
N GLU A 53 -8.79 11.00 19.83
CA GLU A 53 -9.71 11.76 20.70
C GLU A 53 -9.20 13.18 20.97
N LYS A 54 -7.87 13.36 21.03
CA LYS A 54 -7.24 14.67 21.23
C LYS A 54 -7.13 15.50 19.95
N ALA A 55 -7.38 14.92 18.79
CA ALA A 55 -7.38 15.64 17.53
C ALA A 55 -8.65 16.48 17.40
N LYS A 56 -8.50 17.78 17.12
CA LYS A 56 -9.64 18.69 16.89
C LYS A 56 -10.24 18.44 15.50
N LEU A 57 -10.93 17.31 15.33
CA LEU A 57 -11.55 16.91 14.08
C LEU A 57 -12.91 17.60 13.89
N THR A 58 -13.20 18.02 12.67
CA THR A 58 -14.55 18.41 12.25
C THR A 58 -15.49 17.20 12.23
N GLU A 59 -16.80 17.41 12.06
CA GLU A 59 -17.77 16.32 11.98
C GLU A 59 -17.47 15.40 10.79
N ASP A 60 -17.21 15.96 9.60
CA ASP A 60 -16.85 15.17 8.40
C ASP A 60 -15.56 14.36 8.58
N GLN A 61 -14.59 14.91 9.31
CA GLN A 61 -13.34 14.20 9.62
C GLN A 61 -13.56 13.07 10.63
N ARG A 62 -14.47 13.26 11.60
CA ARG A 62 -14.88 12.19 12.54
C ARG A 62 -15.62 11.08 11.83
N GLU A 63 -16.52 11.43 10.91
CA GLU A 63 -17.23 10.45 10.09
C GLU A 63 -16.24 9.66 9.20
N ALA A 64 -15.29 10.34 8.56
CA ALA A 64 -14.23 9.69 7.81
C ALA A 64 -13.44 8.72 8.69
N LEU A 65 -12.97 9.16 9.86
CA LEU A 65 -12.26 8.31 10.82
C LEU A 65 -13.12 7.09 11.25
N GLY A 66 -14.40 7.29 11.51
CA GLY A 66 -15.33 6.23 11.89
C GLY A 66 -15.59 5.18 10.81
N SER A 67 -15.36 5.51 9.55
CA SER A 67 -15.45 4.58 8.42
C SER A 67 -14.22 3.67 8.29
N LEU A 68 -13.09 4.03 8.91
CA LEU A 68 -11.84 3.27 8.89
C LEU A 68 -11.87 2.13 9.91
N LYS A 69 -11.23 1.01 9.58
CA LYS A 69 -11.16 -0.17 10.45
C LYS A 69 -9.73 -0.53 10.83
N LYS A 70 -8.85 -0.60 9.84
CA LYS A 70 -7.51 -1.13 10.00
C LYS A 70 -6.53 -0.40 9.07
N LEU A 71 -5.32 -0.21 9.56
CA LEU A 71 -4.16 0.24 8.82
C LEU A 71 -3.15 -0.89 8.72
N ASN A 72 -2.71 -1.22 7.51
CA ASN A 72 -1.52 -2.05 7.28
C ASN A 72 -0.42 -1.14 6.76
N VAL A 73 0.69 -1.06 7.45
CA VAL A 73 1.83 -0.25 7.06
C VAL A 73 3.00 -1.14 6.71
N LEU A 74 3.59 -0.90 5.55
CA LEU A 74 4.82 -1.53 5.12
C LEU A 74 5.78 -0.43 4.66
N ALA A 75 6.92 -0.29 5.31
CA ALA A 75 7.87 0.75 5.02
C ALA A 75 9.28 0.20 4.85
N PHE A 76 9.98 0.66 3.81
CA PHE A 76 11.37 0.33 3.53
C PHE A 76 12.25 1.54 3.86
N LYS A 77 13.22 1.37 4.75
CA LYS A 77 14.17 2.41 5.12
C LYS A 77 15.48 2.24 4.36
N ILE A 78 15.96 3.30 3.71
CA ILE A 78 17.28 3.31 3.08
C ILE A 78 18.38 3.33 4.16
N THR A 79 19.39 2.51 3.93
CA THR A 79 20.66 2.50 4.66
C THR A 79 21.82 2.48 3.67
N ALA A 80 23.05 2.67 4.13
CA ALA A 80 24.23 2.58 3.26
C ALA A 80 24.37 1.22 2.55
N ASP A 81 23.87 0.16 3.19
CA ASP A 81 24.10 -1.23 2.74
C ASP A 81 22.96 -1.80 1.87
N ASN A 82 21.77 -1.14 1.82
CA ASN A 82 20.60 -1.69 1.13
C ASN A 82 20.08 -0.88 -0.07
N LEU A 83 20.88 0.05 -0.59
CA LEU A 83 20.45 0.94 -1.68
C LEU A 83 20.03 0.20 -2.96
N ALA A 84 20.74 -0.88 -3.32
CA ALA A 84 20.38 -1.69 -4.48
C ALA A 84 19.04 -2.42 -4.30
N GLU A 85 18.79 -2.93 -3.08
CA GLU A 85 17.50 -3.54 -2.71
C GLU A 85 16.38 -2.51 -2.72
N PHE A 86 16.62 -1.31 -2.17
CA PHE A 86 15.67 -0.20 -2.23
C PHE A 86 15.19 0.08 -3.67
N GLN A 87 16.12 0.22 -4.61
CA GLN A 87 15.77 0.50 -6.02
C GLN A 87 14.94 -0.62 -6.64
N LYS A 88 15.29 -1.88 -6.34
CA LYS A 88 14.53 -3.05 -6.77
C LYS A 88 13.11 -3.02 -6.18
N GLU A 89 12.98 -2.85 -4.88
CA GLU A 89 11.70 -2.87 -4.19
C GLU A 89 10.82 -1.66 -4.59
N LYS A 90 11.39 -0.48 -4.75
CA LYS A 90 10.70 0.70 -5.30
C LYS A 90 10.16 0.41 -6.72
N SER A 91 10.94 -0.28 -7.57
CA SER A 91 10.49 -0.69 -8.90
C SER A 91 9.35 -1.70 -8.83
N ASN A 92 9.43 -2.69 -7.94
CA ASN A 92 8.39 -3.70 -7.72
C ASN A 92 7.06 -3.06 -7.31
N VAL A 93 7.10 -2.17 -6.31
CA VAL A 93 5.91 -1.43 -5.84
C VAL A 93 5.31 -0.62 -6.99
N ASN A 94 6.12 0.14 -7.73
CA ASN A 94 5.64 0.91 -8.86
C ASN A 94 5.00 0.03 -9.96
N ALA A 95 5.53 -1.16 -10.21
CA ALA A 95 4.95 -2.11 -11.15
C ALA A 95 3.60 -2.65 -10.66
N ILE A 96 3.49 -2.98 -9.37
CA ILE A 96 2.23 -3.41 -8.74
C ILE A 96 1.18 -2.30 -8.85
N LEU A 97 1.53 -1.06 -8.49
CA LEU A 97 0.62 0.07 -8.51
C LEU A 97 0.14 0.45 -9.92
N LYS A 98 0.96 0.24 -10.94
CA LYS A 98 0.59 0.46 -12.35
C LYS A 98 -0.39 -0.59 -12.89
N ASN A 99 -0.33 -1.82 -12.36
CA ASN A 99 -1.14 -2.94 -12.84
C ASN A 99 -2.33 -3.25 -11.94
N SER A 100 -2.48 -2.52 -10.83
CA SER A 100 -3.58 -2.70 -9.88
C SER A 100 -4.89 -2.10 -10.39
N GLN A 101 -5.98 -2.55 -9.81
CA GLN A 101 -7.32 -1.98 -10.03
C GLN A 101 -7.56 -0.69 -9.21
N PHE A 102 -6.51 -0.15 -8.60
CA PHE A 102 -6.61 1.08 -7.82
C PHE A 102 -6.77 2.30 -8.73
N THR A 103 -7.77 3.11 -8.44
CA THR A 103 -7.98 4.42 -9.06
C THR A 103 -7.17 5.48 -8.30
N GLU A 104 -6.48 6.35 -9.02
CA GLU A 104 -5.72 7.45 -8.39
C GLU A 104 -6.69 8.54 -7.92
N LEU A 105 -6.62 8.88 -6.64
CA LEU A 105 -7.44 9.90 -6.01
C LEU A 105 -6.72 11.26 -5.97
N MET A 106 -5.45 11.28 -5.57
CA MET A 106 -4.64 12.50 -5.52
C MET A 106 -3.14 12.21 -5.44
N LYS A 107 -2.35 13.24 -5.80
CA LYS A 107 -0.91 13.32 -5.53
C LYS A 107 -0.61 14.53 -4.68
N MET A 108 0.39 14.42 -3.82
CA MET A 108 0.81 15.50 -2.94
C MET A 108 2.33 15.45 -2.68
N ASN A 109 2.91 16.60 -2.35
CA ASN A 109 4.25 16.66 -1.80
C ASN A 109 4.13 16.79 -0.29
N THR A 110 4.83 15.97 0.44
CA THR A 110 4.85 15.93 1.90
C THR A 110 6.25 16.21 2.42
N SER A 111 6.40 16.39 3.73
CA SER A 111 7.71 16.49 4.38
C SER A 111 8.55 15.21 4.26
N PHE A 112 7.91 14.06 4.01
CA PHE A 112 8.60 12.81 3.74
C PHE A 112 9.13 12.75 2.31
N GLY A 113 8.36 13.20 1.33
CA GLY A 113 8.65 13.12 -0.09
C GLY A 113 7.38 13.23 -0.93
N LYS A 114 7.38 12.60 -2.10
CA LYS A 114 6.20 12.52 -2.96
C LYS A 114 5.26 11.46 -2.44
N ALA A 115 3.95 11.76 -2.45
CA ALA A 115 2.93 10.80 -2.08
C ALA A 115 1.81 10.74 -3.12
N SER A 116 1.22 9.56 -3.24
CA SER A 116 -0.01 9.33 -4.02
C SER A 116 -1.03 8.59 -3.17
N VAL A 117 -2.29 8.97 -3.31
CA VAL A 117 -3.42 8.30 -2.68
C VAL A 117 -4.25 7.66 -3.77
N ARG A 118 -4.57 6.40 -3.59
CA ARG A 118 -5.37 5.59 -4.51
C ARG A 118 -6.45 4.86 -3.73
N TYR A 119 -7.50 4.42 -4.41
CA TYR A 119 -8.59 3.66 -3.78
C TYR A 119 -9.02 2.49 -4.64
N LEU A 120 -9.66 1.52 -3.98
CA LEU A 120 -10.36 0.38 -4.55
C LEU A 120 -11.78 0.39 -4.03
N GLY A 121 -12.74 0.14 -4.92
CA GLY A 121 -14.17 0.19 -4.64
C GLY A 121 -14.90 1.10 -5.63
N ASP A 122 -16.17 1.32 -5.38
CA ASP A 122 -17.00 2.24 -6.16
C ASP A 122 -16.70 3.69 -5.76
N ASP A 123 -16.92 4.63 -6.67
CA ASP A 123 -16.63 6.06 -6.45
C ASP A 123 -17.37 6.66 -5.25
N ASP A 124 -18.51 6.09 -4.88
CA ASP A 124 -19.33 6.53 -3.74
C ASP A 124 -19.07 5.76 -2.44
N ALA A 125 -18.41 4.59 -2.54
CA ALA A 125 -18.25 3.66 -1.42
C ALA A 125 -16.91 2.92 -1.50
N ILE A 126 -15.86 3.57 -1.03
CA ILE A 126 -14.50 3.02 -1.03
C ILE A 126 -14.36 2.00 0.11
N ASP A 127 -13.79 0.83 -0.19
CA ASP A 127 -13.48 -0.21 0.79
C ASP A 127 -12.01 -0.24 1.20
N GLU A 128 -11.14 0.23 0.32
CA GLU A 128 -9.70 0.25 0.53
C GLU A 128 -9.07 1.51 -0.04
N VAL A 129 -8.18 2.13 0.74
CA VAL A 129 -7.32 3.23 0.29
C VAL A 129 -5.87 2.82 0.45
N LEU A 130 -5.08 3.15 -0.55
CA LEU A 130 -3.65 2.95 -0.56
C LEU A 130 -2.93 4.29 -0.64
N ILE A 131 -2.12 4.58 0.35
CA ILE A 131 -1.22 5.73 0.37
C ILE A 131 0.20 5.20 0.11
N TYR A 132 0.82 5.66 -0.95
CA TYR A 132 2.21 5.37 -1.26
C TYR A 132 3.01 6.66 -1.19
N GLY A 133 4.00 6.69 -0.31
CA GLY A 133 4.96 7.78 -0.19
C GLY A 133 6.37 7.30 -0.49
N ASP A 134 7.15 8.07 -1.26
CA ASP A 134 8.55 7.76 -1.53
C ASP A 134 9.46 8.98 -1.42
N SER A 135 10.68 8.71 -0.97
CA SER A 135 11.78 9.66 -0.86
C SER A 135 13.07 8.94 -1.29
N ASP A 136 13.90 9.63 -2.07
CA ASP A 136 15.14 9.03 -2.58
C ASP A 136 16.24 8.92 -1.51
N ASP A 137 16.08 9.59 -0.39
CA ASP A 137 17.01 9.60 0.75
C ASP A 137 16.49 8.87 1.99
N LYS A 138 15.18 8.72 2.15
CA LYS A 138 14.57 8.07 3.32
C LYS A 138 14.06 6.66 3.07
N GLY A 139 13.54 6.40 1.88
CA GLY A 139 12.91 5.15 1.50
C GLY A 139 11.49 5.31 1.00
N PHE A 140 10.65 4.29 1.15
CA PHE A 140 9.24 4.37 0.79
C PHE A 140 8.34 3.79 1.88
N MET A 141 7.08 4.18 1.82
CA MET A 141 6.05 3.69 2.72
C MET A 141 4.76 3.41 1.95
N LEU A 142 4.18 2.26 2.21
CA LEU A 142 2.85 1.85 1.79
C LEU A 142 1.94 1.81 3.01
N VAL A 143 0.84 2.56 2.98
CA VAL A 143 -0.21 2.49 4.01
C VAL A 143 -1.49 2.04 3.34
N ARG A 144 -1.93 0.84 3.66
CA ARG A 144 -3.20 0.29 3.22
C ARG A 144 -4.23 0.54 4.30
N VAL A 145 -5.24 1.32 3.99
CA VAL A 145 -6.34 1.66 4.88
C VAL A 145 -7.55 0.84 4.48
N LEU A 146 -8.00 -0.03 5.36
CA LEU A 146 -9.23 -0.82 5.17
C LEU A 146 -10.37 -0.16 5.93
N GLY A 147 -11.51 -0.05 5.31
CA GLY A 147 -12.70 0.58 5.89
C GLY A 147 -14.00 -0.06 5.41
N LYS A 148 -15.07 0.68 5.49
CA LYS A 148 -16.38 0.31 4.93
C LYS A 148 -17.11 1.57 4.51
N ASN A 149 -17.54 1.63 3.25
CA ASN A 149 -18.30 2.75 2.70
C ASN A 149 -17.59 4.10 2.97
N MET A 150 -16.26 4.14 2.78
CA MET A 150 -15.49 5.36 2.97
C MET A 150 -15.85 6.38 1.90
N ASN A 151 -16.13 7.62 2.32
CA ASN A 151 -16.39 8.71 1.38
C ASN A 151 -15.06 9.33 0.92
N PRO A 152 -14.76 9.37 -0.39
CA PRO A 152 -13.47 9.84 -0.90
C PRO A 152 -13.19 11.32 -0.55
N PHE A 153 -14.18 12.18 -0.60
CA PHE A 153 -14.00 13.61 -0.29
C PHE A 153 -13.69 13.84 1.19
N LYS A 154 -14.45 13.22 2.10
CA LYS A 154 -14.22 13.30 3.55
C LYS A 154 -12.85 12.71 3.91
N LEU A 155 -12.44 11.65 3.22
CA LEU A 155 -11.13 11.02 3.42
C LEU A 155 -9.98 11.94 3.00
N ILE A 156 -10.10 12.63 1.86
CA ILE A 156 -9.11 13.63 1.42
C ILE A 156 -8.98 14.75 2.47
N GLU A 157 -10.11 15.29 2.95
CA GLU A 157 -10.09 16.35 3.97
C GLU A 157 -9.49 15.87 5.29
N PHE A 158 -9.76 14.61 5.68
CA PHE A 158 -9.12 13.99 6.83
C PHE A 158 -7.60 13.86 6.66
N ILE A 159 -7.13 13.35 5.51
CA ILE A 159 -5.69 13.20 5.22
C ILE A 159 -4.99 14.57 5.25
N LYS A 160 -5.56 15.58 4.61
CA LYS A 160 -5.01 16.95 4.62
C LYS A 160 -4.98 17.57 6.03
N ALA A 161 -5.99 17.30 6.85
CA ALA A 161 -6.01 17.76 8.23
C ALA A 161 -4.93 17.08 9.06
N MET A 162 -4.71 15.79 8.86
CA MET A 162 -3.67 15.04 9.54
C MET A 162 -2.27 15.54 9.17
N GLU A 163 -2.02 15.85 7.90
CA GLU A 163 -0.74 16.40 7.44
C GLU A 163 -0.42 17.74 8.10
N LYS A 164 -1.44 18.61 8.29
CA LYS A 164 -1.30 19.94 8.88
C LYS A 164 -1.39 19.95 10.41
N SER A 165 -1.78 18.84 11.02
CA SER A 165 -1.97 18.77 12.46
C SER A 165 -0.65 18.57 13.20
N ASP A 166 -0.58 19.10 14.44
CA ASP A 166 0.49 18.78 15.38
C ASP A 166 0.39 17.35 15.95
N TYR A 167 -0.50 16.52 15.38
CA TYR A 167 -0.70 15.15 15.81
C TYR A 167 0.58 14.33 15.58
N LYS A 168 1.22 13.94 16.67
CA LYS A 168 2.52 13.25 16.65
C LYS A 168 2.40 11.72 16.49
N GLY A 169 1.22 11.23 16.08
CA GLY A 169 1.02 9.81 15.86
C GLY A 169 1.06 8.99 17.15
N GLU A 170 0.40 9.44 18.23
CA GLU A 170 0.14 8.59 19.39
C GLU A 170 -0.55 7.32 18.88
N GLY A 171 0.03 6.14 19.13
CA GLY A 171 -0.38 4.87 18.52
C GLY A 171 0.42 4.44 17.27
N LEU A 172 1.18 5.37 16.63
CA LEU A 172 2.02 5.07 15.47
C LEU A 172 3.52 4.91 15.82
N GLY A 173 3.86 4.72 17.08
CA GLY A 173 5.20 4.63 17.65
C GLY A 173 6.37 4.35 16.71
N GLU A 174 6.46 3.15 16.14
CA GLU A 174 7.52 2.75 15.21
C GLU A 174 7.43 3.48 13.86
N ILE A 175 6.20 3.69 13.35
CA ILE A 175 5.96 4.43 12.10
C ILE A 175 6.39 5.89 12.25
N GLY A 176 6.06 6.50 13.39
CA GLY A 176 6.48 7.88 13.70
C GLY A 176 7.99 8.04 13.79
N LYS A 177 8.71 7.07 14.33
CA LYS A 177 10.17 7.03 14.33
C LYS A 177 10.73 6.91 12.91
N PHE A 178 10.14 6.04 12.09
CA PHE A 178 10.53 5.85 10.70
C PHE A 178 10.42 7.14 9.88
N ILE A 179 9.30 7.88 10.02
CA ILE A 179 9.06 9.11 9.25
C ILE A 179 10.04 10.22 9.64
N LYS A 180 10.49 10.28 10.93
CA LYS A 180 11.34 11.33 11.47
C LYS A 180 12.83 11.06 11.33
N SER A 181 13.23 9.83 11.05
CA SER A 181 14.63 9.43 10.88
C SER A 181 15.11 9.65 9.47
#